data_c26804507a6dafde889fcb97e2bba22e
#
_entry.id   c26804507a6dafde889fcb97e2bba22e
#
_cell.length_a   1.000
_cell.length_b   1.000
_cell.length_c   1.000
_cell.angle_alpha   90.00
_cell.angle_beta   90.00
_cell.angle_gamma   90.00
#
_symmetry.space_group_name_H-M   'P 1'
#
loop_
_entity.id
_entity.type
_entity.pdbx_description
1 polymer ?
#
loop_
_entity_poly.entity_id
_entity_poly.type
_entity_poly.pdbx_seq_one_letter_code
_entity_poly.pdbx_strand_id
1 'polypeptide(L)'
;MMDFYQGDIIRIAGLNSTFMIVSKNAFIRAAEVFHVCPVLENYPQGPIHIAVEGKNKTKGCVICEQIKLIDPAVRTCRRTDRVSYDMIMNVSDVLQGLFEYD
;
A
#
# COMPACT_ATOMS: atom_id res chain seq x y z
N MET A 1 15.39 -6.37 -11.99
CA MET A 1 14.10 -7.03 -11.75
C MET A 1 13.47 -6.46 -10.49
N MET A 2 12.21 -6.17 -10.54
CA MET A 2 11.51 -5.61 -9.39
C MET A 2 11.06 -6.72 -8.44
N ASP A 3 11.34 -6.54 -7.16
CA ASP A 3 11.08 -7.53 -6.11
C ASP A 3 10.04 -7.03 -5.11
N PHE A 4 9.03 -6.33 -5.61
CA PHE A 4 7.95 -5.79 -4.81
C PHE A 4 6.61 -6.33 -5.30
N TYR A 5 5.69 -6.55 -4.35
CA TYR A 5 4.40 -7.18 -4.62
C TYR A 5 3.27 -6.44 -3.91
N GLN A 6 2.08 -6.56 -4.47
CA GLN A 6 0.88 -6.04 -3.82
C GLN A 6 0.78 -6.61 -2.39
N GLY A 7 0.51 -5.73 -1.43
CA GLY A 7 0.43 -6.12 -0.02
C GLY A 7 1.73 -5.98 0.74
N ASP A 8 2.84 -5.70 0.06
CA ASP A 8 4.09 -5.40 0.76
C ASP A 8 3.97 -4.07 1.48
N ILE A 9 4.50 -4.03 2.70
CA ILE A 9 4.65 -2.79 3.47
C ILE A 9 6.10 -2.36 3.32
N ILE A 10 6.31 -1.12 2.92
CA ILE A 10 7.64 -0.60 2.58
C ILE A 10 7.92 0.70 3.29
N ARG A 11 9.21 0.98 3.45
CA ARG A 11 9.73 2.31 3.78
C ARG A 11 10.26 2.91 2.49
N ILE A 12 10.06 4.21 2.34
CA ILE A 12 10.53 4.96 1.19
C ILE A 12 11.49 6.02 1.70
N ALA A 13 12.70 6.09 1.13
CA ALA A 13 13.72 7.05 1.55
C ALA A 13 13.16 8.48 1.48
N GLY A 14 13.36 9.23 2.58
CA GLY A 14 12.90 10.61 2.67
C GLY A 14 11.47 10.78 3.18
N LEU A 15 10.73 9.68 3.40
CA LEU A 15 9.38 9.74 3.93
C LEU A 15 9.30 9.04 5.29
N ASN A 16 8.50 9.60 6.20
CA ASN A 16 8.48 9.14 7.59
C ASN A 16 7.55 7.96 7.84
N SER A 17 6.50 7.80 7.04
CA SER A 17 5.52 6.74 7.23
C SER A 17 5.95 5.45 6.58
N THR A 18 5.30 4.34 6.96
CA THR A 18 5.30 3.15 6.13
C THR A 18 4.17 3.24 5.11
N PHE A 19 4.28 2.47 4.04
CA PHE A 19 3.32 2.49 2.95
C PHE A 19 2.99 1.06 2.54
N MET A 20 1.75 0.83 2.15
CA MET A 20 1.34 -0.45 1.57
C MET A 20 1.27 -0.33 0.06
N ILE A 21 1.89 -1.28 -0.64
CA ILE A 21 1.77 -1.37 -2.10
C ILE A 21 0.37 -1.89 -2.42
N VAL A 22 -0.37 -1.11 -3.22
CA VAL A 22 -1.77 -1.40 -3.52
C VAL A 22 -2.02 -1.77 -4.98
N SER A 23 -1.07 -1.55 -5.88
CA SER A 23 -1.18 -1.96 -7.28
C SER A 23 -1.13 -3.48 -7.41
N LYS A 24 -1.89 -4.03 -8.35
CA LYS A 24 -1.84 -5.46 -8.61
C LYS A 24 -0.49 -5.86 -9.22
N ASN A 25 -0.11 -7.10 -9.00
CA ASN A 25 1.21 -7.58 -9.42
C ASN A 25 1.41 -7.52 -10.94
N ALA A 26 0.37 -7.76 -11.73
CA ALA A 26 0.46 -7.66 -13.17
C ALA A 26 0.84 -6.25 -13.63
N PHE A 27 0.28 -5.22 -12.98
CA PHE A 27 0.62 -3.83 -13.27
C PHE A 27 2.08 -3.56 -12.90
N ILE A 28 2.50 -4.01 -11.72
CA ILE A 28 3.88 -3.79 -11.24
C ILE A 28 4.88 -4.39 -12.23
N ARG A 29 4.64 -5.61 -12.67
CA ARG A 29 5.53 -6.29 -13.63
C ARG A 29 5.59 -5.57 -14.97
N ALA A 30 4.47 -5.05 -15.43
CA ALA A 30 4.39 -4.40 -16.75
C ALA A 30 4.98 -2.99 -16.72
N ALA A 31 4.66 -2.21 -15.67
CA ALA A 31 4.99 -0.78 -15.60
C ALA A 31 6.29 -0.50 -14.84
N GLU A 32 6.75 -1.42 -14.01
CA GLU A 32 7.93 -1.27 -13.14
C GLU A 32 7.83 -0.07 -12.19
N VAL A 33 6.60 0.32 -11.88
CA VAL A 33 6.25 1.30 -10.84
C VAL A 33 5.09 0.73 -10.06
N PHE A 34 4.75 1.34 -8.94
CA PHE A 34 3.60 0.89 -8.16
C PHE A 34 2.94 2.03 -7.41
N HIS A 35 1.68 1.83 -7.08
CA HIS A 35 0.94 2.76 -6.23
C HIS A 35 1.04 2.32 -4.78
N VAL A 36 1.12 3.29 -3.87
CA VAL A 36 1.15 3.04 -2.43
C VAL A 36 0.16 3.94 -1.73
N CYS A 37 -0.29 3.48 -0.56
CA CYS A 37 -1.05 4.29 0.38
C CYS A 37 -0.32 4.28 1.73
N PRO A 38 -0.32 5.40 2.47
CA PRO A 38 0.34 5.40 3.78
C PRO A 38 -0.38 4.51 4.78
N VAL A 39 0.40 3.90 5.67
CA VAL A 39 -0.10 3.13 6.81
C VAL A 39 0.23 3.94 8.06
N LEU A 40 -0.77 4.53 8.67
CA LEU A 40 -0.60 5.45 9.80
C LEU A 40 -1.04 4.79 11.10
N GLU A 41 -0.15 4.80 12.09
CA GLU A 41 -0.46 4.30 13.43
C GLU A 41 -1.47 5.23 14.11
N ASN A 42 -2.31 4.65 14.96
CA ASN A 42 -3.26 5.39 15.80
C ASN A 42 -4.22 6.29 14.99
N TYR A 43 -4.42 5.96 13.75
CA TYR A 43 -5.35 6.70 12.89
C TYR A 43 -6.73 6.05 13.00
N PRO A 44 -7.80 6.84 13.12
CA PRO A 44 -9.14 6.25 13.28
C PRO A 44 -9.58 5.51 12.03
N GLN A 45 -10.18 4.34 12.24
CA GLN A 45 -10.78 3.59 11.16
C GLN A 45 -11.99 4.33 10.60
N GLY A 46 -12.29 4.09 9.35
CA GLY A 46 -13.45 4.65 8.67
C GLY A 46 -13.68 3.91 7.38
N PRO A 47 -14.67 4.34 6.59
CA PRO A 47 -15.01 3.64 5.34
C PRO A 47 -13.85 3.54 4.34
N ILE A 48 -12.91 4.49 4.37
CA ILE A 48 -11.76 4.51 3.46
C ILE A 48 -10.43 4.47 4.22
N HIS A 49 -10.48 4.17 5.52
CA HIS A 49 -9.28 4.02 6.36
C HIS A 49 -9.33 2.63 6.97
N ILE A 50 -8.57 1.71 6.40
CA ILE A 50 -8.69 0.27 6.66
C ILE A 50 -7.56 -0.18 7.58
N ALA A 51 -7.93 -0.70 8.75
CA ALA A 51 -6.95 -1.24 9.68
C ALA A 51 -6.27 -2.47 9.10
N VAL A 52 -4.94 -2.50 9.18
CA VAL A 52 -4.15 -3.65 8.73
C VAL A 52 -3.13 -4.01 9.79
N GLU A 53 -2.72 -5.26 9.74
CA GLU A 53 -1.61 -5.75 10.54
C GLU A 53 -0.73 -6.63 9.68
N GLY A 54 0.55 -6.31 9.61
CA GLY A 54 1.53 -7.10 8.88
C GLY A 54 1.95 -8.34 9.66
N LYS A 55 2.57 -9.29 8.97
CA LYS A 55 3.10 -10.52 9.57
C LYS A 55 4.18 -10.24 10.60
N ASN A 56 4.93 -9.15 10.42
CA ASN A 56 5.96 -8.68 11.35
C ASN A 56 5.44 -7.59 12.29
N LYS A 57 4.14 -7.58 12.53
CA LYS A 57 3.46 -6.73 13.53
C LYS A 57 3.35 -5.24 13.18
N THR A 58 3.61 -4.85 11.95
CA THR A 58 3.29 -3.48 11.52
C THR A 58 1.79 -3.27 11.63
N LYS A 59 1.36 -2.24 12.35
CA LYS A 59 -0.06 -1.93 12.56
C LYS A 59 -0.36 -0.50 12.16
N GLY A 60 -1.55 -0.29 11.63
CA GLY A 60 -2.03 1.05 11.32
C GLY A 60 -3.23 0.98 10.41
N CYS A 61 -3.67 2.14 9.96
CA CYS A 61 -4.72 2.24 8.96
C CYS A 61 -4.13 2.62 7.61
N VAL A 62 -4.52 1.93 6.58
CA VAL A 62 -4.21 2.30 5.19
C VAL A 62 -5.14 3.46 4.83
N ILE A 63 -4.56 4.59 4.45
CA ILE A 63 -5.32 5.79 4.07
C ILE A 63 -5.55 5.73 2.57
N CYS A 64 -6.68 5.15 2.18
CA CYS A 64 -6.92 4.76 0.79
C CYS A 64 -7.02 5.94 -0.18
N GLU A 65 -7.43 7.12 0.30
CA GLU A 65 -7.52 8.29 -0.58
C GLU A 65 -6.17 8.95 -0.85
N GLN A 66 -5.11 8.60 -0.12
CA GLN A 66 -3.79 9.19 -0.32
C GLN A 66 -2.90 8.27 -1.15
N ILE A 67 -3.25 8.13 -2.40
CA ILE A 67 -2.55 7.24 -3.33
C ILE A 67 -1.37 7.99 -3.95
N LYS A 68 -0.18 7.37 -3.93
CA LYS A 68 1.04 7.91 -4.56
C LYS A 68 1.57 6.91 -5.56
N LEU A 69 2.06 7.40 -6.69
CA LEU A 69 2.80 6.58 -7.65
C LEU A 69 4.29 6.66 -7.29
N ILE A 70 4.93 5.51 -7.15
CA ILE A 70 6.33 5.41 -6.77
C ILE A 70 7.10 4.65 -7.84
N ASP A 71 8.23 5.23 -8.25
CA ASP A 71 9.18 4.58 -9.14
C ASP A 71 10.38 4.12 -8.29
N PRO A 72 10.52 2.82 -8.02
CA PRO A 72 11.61 2.34 -7.17
C PRO A 72 12.99 2.45 -7.81
N ALA A 73 13.07 2.74 -9.12
CA ALA A 73 14.34 3.05 -9.75
C ALA A 73 14.83 4.45 -9.38
N VAL A 74 13.91 5.35 -8.99
CA VAL A 74 14.23 6.73 -8.62
C VAL A 74 14.29 6.91 -7.12
N ARG A 75 13.41 6.23 -6.38
CA ARG A 75 13.32 6.35 -4.93
C ARG A 75 13.67 5.04 -4.27
N THR A 76 14.59 5.07 -3.33
CA THR A 76 14.98 3.86 -2.59
C THR A 76 13.83 3.38 -1.73
N CYS A 77 13.44 2.11 -1.94
CA CYS A 77 12.35 1.47 -1.21
C CYS A 77 12.87 0.20 -0.55
N ARG A 78 12.34 -0.11 0.65
CA ARG A 78 12.72 -1.31 1.37
C ARG A 78 11.48 -1.96 1.96
N ARG A 79 11.26 -3.24 1.65
CA ARG A 79 10.15 -3.99 2.26
C ARG A 79 10.48 -4.27 3.73
N THR A 80 9.53 -3.96 4.59
CA THR A 80 9.67 -4.18 6.03
C THR A 80 8.65 -5.18 6.57
N ASP A 81 7.56 -5.42 5.85
CA ASP A 81 6.49 -6.30 6.28
C ASP A 81 5.62 -6.68 5.09
N ARG A 82 4.59 -7.47 5.36
CA ARG A 82 3.62 -7.89 4.35
C ARG A 82 2.29 -8.19 5.02
N VAL A 83 1.18 -7.80 4.40
CA VAL A 83 -0.15 -8.10 4.90
C VAL A 83 -0.71 -9.35 4.24
N SER A 84 -1.77 -9.92 4.85
CA SER A 84 -2.42 -11.11 4.33
C SER A 84 -3.23 -10.78 3.06
N TYR A 85 -3.57 -11.85 2.33
CA TYR A 85 -4.41 -11.71 1.15
C TYR A 85 -5.77 -11.09 1.46
N ASP A 86 -6.37 -11.44 2.60
CA ASP A 86 -7.65 -10.86 3.03
C ASP A 86 -7.56 -9.35 3.16
N MET A 87 -6.48 -8.85 3.72
CA MET A 87 -6.27 -7.41 3.86
C MET A 87 -6.03 -6.74 2.51
N ILE A 88 -5.31 -7.41 1.61
CA ILE A 88 -5.14 -6.91 0.24
C ILE A 88 -6.51 -6.74 -0.43
N MET A 89 -7.38 -7.74 -0.31
CA MET A 89 -8.71 -7.69 -0.89
C MET A 89 -9.55 -6.55 -0.31
N ASN A 90 -9.54 -6.39 1.00
CA ASN A 90 -10.30 -5.31 1.66
C ASN A 90 -9.86 -3.93 1.17
N VAL A 91 -8.56 -3.70 1.12
CA VAL A 91 -8.02 -2.42 0.66
C VAL A 91 -8.33 -2.21 -0.82
N SER A 92 -8.16 -3.25 -1.63
CA SER A 92 -8.43 -3.18 -3.07
C SER A 92 -9.89 -2.85 -3.36
N ASP A 93 -10.82 -3.45 -2.61
CA ASP A 93 -12.26 -3.17 -2.77
C ASP A 93 -12.57 -1.70 -2.48
N VAL A 94 -12.00 -1.15 -1.41
CA VAL A 94 -12.18 0.26 -1.08
C VAL A 94 -11.61 1.17 -2.17
N LEU A 95 -10.41 0.85 -2.65
CA LEU A 95 -9.77 1.65 -3.71
C LEU A 95 -10.60 1.67 -4.99
N GLN A 96 -11.16 0.53 -5.37
CA GLN A 96 -12.03 0.46 -6.56
C GLN A 96 -13.25 1.34 -6.40
N GLY A 97 -13.85 1.35 -5.20
CA GLY A 97 -15.02 2.18 -4.92
C GLY A 97 -14.75 3.68 -5.00
N LEU A 98 -13.51 4.11 -4.78
CA LEU A 98 -13.16 5.55 -4.87
C LEU A 98 -13.26 6.10 -6.30
N PHE A 99 -13.20 5.25 -7.30
CA PHE A 99 -13.10 5.66 -8.70
C PHE A 99 -14.30 5.29 -9.54
N GLU A 100 -15.39 4.89 -8.89
CA GLU A 100 -16.64 4.65 -9.57
C GLU A 100 -17.30 5.99 -9.92
N TYR A 101 -18.05 6.00 -11.01
CA TYR A 101 -18.81 7.20 -11.36
C TYR A 101 -20.21 7.15 -10.73
N ASP A 102 -20.81 8.30 -10.60
CA ASP A 102 -22.16 8.41 -10.04
C ASP A 102 -23.26 8.03 -11.04
#